data_3c72cecb0e45c6218faa646b24f052e8
#
_entry.id   3c72cecb0e45c6218faa646b24f052e8
#
_cell.length_a   1.000
_cell.length_b   1.000
_cell.length_c   1.000
_cell.angle_alpha   90.00
_cell.angle_beta   90.00
_cell.angle_gamma   90.00
#
_symmetry.space_group_name_H-M   'P 1'
#
loop_
_entity.id
_entity.type
_entity.pdbx_description
1 polymer ?
#
loop_
_entity_poly.entity_id
_entity_poly.type
_entity_poly.pdbx_seq_one_letter_code
_entity_poly.pdbx_strand_id
1 'polypeptide(L)'
;MIHIERAGAEDLETIIAMQRASFKAVYEKYQDQYDPYLEERERIRWKLVERPNSFYYFVKEAEKILGFIRLNTNDEQTAGWIGTVAILPEY
;
A
#
# COMPACT_ATOMS: atom_id res chain seq x y z
N MET A 1 -19.90 4.91 -4.54
CA MET A 1 -18.89 5.87 -5.04
C MET A 1 -17.52 5.51 -4.47
N ILE A 2 -16.53 5.48 -5.31
CA ILE A 2 -15.14 5.24 -4.90
C ILE A 2 -14.58 6.51 -4.28
N HIS A 3 -13.91 6.37 -3.13
CA HIS A 3 -13.21 7.49 -2.52
C HIS A 3 -11.86 7.03 -1.95
N ILE A 4 -11.00 8.00 -1.65
CA ILE A 4 -9.66 7.76 -1.13
C ILE A 4 -9.59 8.32 0.28
N GLU A 5 -9.06 7.51 1.22
CA GLU A 5 -8.95 7.90 2.62
C GLU A 5 -7.53 7.67 3.12
N ARG A 6 -6.96 8.67 3.79
CA ARG A 6 -5.59 8.59 4.31
C ARG A 6 -5.49 7.50 5.37
N ALA A 7 -4.49 6.63 5.24
CA ALA A 7 -4.18 5.63 6.26
C ALA A 7 -3.20 6.19 7.29
N GLY A 8 -3.32 5.74 8.52
CA GLY A 8 -2.44 6.13 9.62
C GLY A 8 -1.73 4.93 10.23
N ALA A 9 -0.95 5.19 11.29
CA ALA A 9 -0.16 4.15 11.96
C ALA A 9 -1.01 2.99 12.46
N GLU A 10 -2.25 3.26 12.87
CA GLU A 10 -3.20 2.24 13.36
C GLU A 10 -3.65 1.27 12.28
N ASP A 11 -3.38 1.59 11.00
CA ASP A 11 -3.80 0.76 9.87
C ASP A 11 -2.71 -0.20 9.39
N LEU A 12 -1.58 -0.29 10.10
CA LEU A 12 -0.43 -1.08 9.67
C LEU A 12 -0.79 -2.54 9.35
N GLU A 13 -1.50 -3.21 10.24
CA GLU A 13 -1.82 -4.62 10.03
C GLU A 13 -2.76 -4.84 8.84
N THR A 14 -3.68 -3.90 8.62
CA THR A 14 -4.56 -3.93 7.45
C THR A 14 -3.76 -3.79 6.16
N ILE A 15 -2.82 -2.85 6.13
CA ILE A 15 -1.96 -2.64 4.95
C ILE A 15 -1.14 -3.89 4.64
N ILE A 16 -0.53 -4.50 5.67
CA ILE A 16 0.27 -5.71 5.51
C ILE A 16 -0.58 -6.85 4.91
N ALA A 17 -1.76 -7.08 5.49
CA ALA A 17 -2.65 -8.14 5.01
C ALA A 17 -3.07 -7.90 3.56
N MET A 18 -3.40 -6.66 3.21
CA MET A 18 -3.81 -6.31 1.85
C MET A 18 -2.67 -6.46 0.86
N GLN A 19 -1.47 -6.04 1.23
CA GLN A 19 -0.32 -6.17 0.34
C GLN A 19 -0.02 -7.63 0.04
N ARG A 20 -0.05 -8.49 1.04
CA ARG A 20 0.17 -9.91 0.84
C ARG A 20 -0.92 -10.55 0.01
N ALA A 21 -2.18 -10.25 0.29
CA ALA A 21 -3.30 -10.78 -0.50
C ALA A 21 -3.23 -10.34 -1.95
N SER A 22 -2.89 -9.07 -2.20
CA SER A 22 -2.86 -8.50 -3.54
C SER A 22 -1.72 -9.06 -4.40
N PHE A 23 -0.57 -9.35 -3.81
CA PHE A 23 0.62 -9.78 -4.56
C PHE A 23 0.89 -11.29 -4.50
N LYS A 24 0.06 -12.04 -3.77
CA LYS A 24 0.27 -13.47 -3.58
C LYS A 24 0.33 -14.24 -4.89
N ALA A 25 -0.65 -14.04 -5.78
CA ALA A 25 -0.70 -14.76 -7.04
C ALA A 25 0.48 -14.45 -7.95
N VAL A 26 0.89 -13.18 -7.99
CA VAL A 26 2.05 -12.75 -8.77
C VAL A 26 3.32 -13.38 -8.22
N TYR A 27 3.48 -13.38 -6.90
CA TYR A 27 4.64 -13.99 -6.27
C TYR A 27 4.68 -15.51 -6.53
N GLU A 28 3.56 -16.20 -6.40
CA GLU A 28 3.51 -17.64 -6.65
C GLU A 28 3.89 -18.00 -8.08
N LYS A 29 3.55 -17.12 -9.03
CA LYS A 29 3.85 -17.35 -10.45
C LYS A 29 5.31 -17.08 -10.80
N TYR A 30 5.88 -15.98 -10.32
CA TYR A 30 7.20 -15.51 -10.74
C TYR A 30 8.29 -15.69 -9.69
N GLN A 31 7.92 -15.78 -8.41
CA GLN A 31 8.84 -15.95 -7.27
C GLN A 31 9.99 -14.94 -7.25
N ASP A 32 9.68 -13.70 -7.62
CA ASP A 32 10.66 -12.60 -7.62
C ASP A 32 10.99 -12.21 -6.17
N GLN A 33 12.28 -12.24 -5.82
CA GLN A 33 12.74 -11.91 -4.47
C GLN A 33 12.45 -10.47 -4.06
N TYR A 34 12.14 -9.59 -5.01
CA TYR A 34 11.80 -8.19 -4.75
C TYR A 34 10.29 -7.93 -4.78
N ASP A 35 9.47 -8.98 -4.87
CA ASP A 35 8.01 -8.82 -4.92
C ASP A 35 7.50 -8.21 -3.61
N PRO A 36 6.58 -7.24 -3.68
CA PRO A 36 5.96 -6.65 -2.48
C PRO A 36 5.33 -7.67 -1.53
N TYR A 37 4.98 -8.86 -2.02
CA TYR A 37 4.47 -9.94 -1.18
C TYR A 37 5.43 -10.31 -0.05
N LEU A 38 6.74 -10.19 -0.31
CA LEU A 38 7.79 -10.56 0.64
C LEU A 38 8.25 -9.41 1.53
N GLU A 39 7.71 -8.22 1.33
CA GLU A 39 8.14 -7.06 2.11
C GLU A 39 7.86 -7.27 3.59
N GLU A 40 8.88 -7.06 4.44
CA GLU A 40 8.78 -7.30 5.86
C GLU A 40 7.95 -6.23 6.56
N ARG A 41 7.31 -6.62 7.68
CA ARG A 41 6.47 -5.76 8.49
C ARG A 41 7.16 -4.44 8.87
N GLU A 42 8.41 -4.53 9.32
CA GLU A 42 9.13 -3.34 9.80
C GLU A 42 9.43 -2.36 8.68
N ARG A 43 9.63 -2.84 7.47
CA ARG A 43 9.83 -1.97 6.32
C ARG A 43 8.54 -1.25 5.93
N ILE A 44 7.41 -1.96 5.96
CA ILE A 44 6.10 -1.35 5.69
C ILE A 44 5.78 -0.32 6.77
N ARG A 45 6.04 -0.65 8.04
CA ARG A 45 5.85 0.26 9.16
C ARG A 45 6.68 1.53 8.96
N TRP A 46 7.95 1.38 8.59
CA TRP A 46 8.82 2.51 8.35
C TRP A 46 8.27 3.43 7.26
N LYS A 47 7.80 2.87 6.17
CA LYS A 47 7.21 3.66 5.07
C LYS A 47 5.94 4.38 5.49
N LEU A 48 5.14 3.77 6.36
CA LEU A 48 3.87 4.32 6.80
C LEU A 48 4.06 5.41 7.86
N VAL A 49 4.97 5.20 8.80
CA VAL A 49 5.05 6.00 10.02
C VAL A 49 6.25 6.95 10.01
N GLU A 50 7.40 6.52 9.52
CA GLU A 50 8.66 7.25 9.71
C GLU A 50 9.21 7.89 8.44
N ARG A 51 9.04 7.26 7.29
CA ARG A 51 9.62 7.78 6.05
C ARG A 51 8.97 9.10 5.65
N PRO A 52 9.77 10.18 5.44
CA PRO A 52 9.20 11.44 4.97
C PRO A 52 8.70 11.31 3.53
N ASN A 53 7.65 12.06 3.21
CA ASN A 53 7.09 12.15 1.86
C ASN A 53 6.58 10.81 1.30
N SER A 54 6.13 9.93 2.19
CA SER A 54 5.54 8.64 1.83
C SER A 54 4.17 8.55 2.52
N PHE A 55 3.12 8.37 1.72
CA PHE A 55 1.74 8.42 2.20
C PHE A 55 0.94 7.24 1.67
N TYR A 56 0.24 6.55 2.56
CA TYR A 56 -0.67 5.47 2.19
C TYR A 56 -2.11 5.97 2.18
N TYR A 57 -2.85 5.56 1.17
CA TYR A 57 -4.27 5.89 1.03
C TYR A 57 -5.05 4.63 0.72
N PHE A 58 -6.15 4.40 1.45
CA PHE A 58 -7.07 3.34 1.10
C PHE A 58 -7.97 3.79 -0.05
N VAL A 59 -8.25 2.85 -0.95
CA VAL A 59 -9.26 3.02 -1.98
C VAL A 59 -10.50 2.30 -1.46
N LYS A 60 -11.58 3.03 -1.26
CA LYS A 60 -12.80 2.50 -0.61
C LYS A 60 -14.04 2.72 -1.47
N GLU A 61 -15.00 1.83 -1.30
CA GLU A 61 -16.34 2.01 -1.79
C GLU A 61 -17.27 1.85 -0.59
N ALA A 62 -17.91 2.93 -0.15
CA ALA A 62 -18.59 3.01 1.14
C ALA A 62 -17.62 2.63 2.27
N GLU A 63 -17.94 1.65 3.10
CA GLU A 63 -17.04 1.19 4.17
C GLU A 63 -16.09 0.08 3.73
N LYS A 64 -16.17 -0.34 2.46
CA LYS A 64 -15.41 -1.47 1.96
C LYS A 64 -14.08 -1.02 1.40
N ILE A 65 -12.99 -1.61 1.90
CA ILE A 65 -11.65 -1.31 1.41
C ILE A 65 -11.34 -2.22 0.23
N LEU A 66 -11.06 -1.61 -0.92
CA LEU A 66 -10.74 -2.34 -2.15
C LEU A 66 -9.24 -2.57 -2.34
N GLY A 67 -8.44 -1.67 -1.80
CA GLY A 67 -6.99 -1.72 -1.93
C GLY A 67 -6.35 -0.49 -1.33
N PHE A 68 -5.08 -0.28 -1.64
CA PHE A 68 -4.37 0.93 -1.22
C PHE A 68 -3.40 1.42 -2.28
N ILE A 69 -3.04 2.68 -2.17
CA ILE A 69 -2.01 3.31 -2.99
C ILE A 69 -0.99 3.94 -2.05
N ARG A 70 0.30 3.74 -2.32
CA ARG A 70 1.35 4.48 -1.63
C ARG A 70 1.91 5.53 -2.57
N LEU A 71 1.85 6.78 -2.16
CA LEU A 71 2.31 7.92 -2.91
C LEU A 71 3.60 8.46 -2.28
N ASN A 72 4.59 8.72 -3.11
CA ASN A 72 5.80 9.45 -2.70
C ASN A 72 5.73 10.85 -3.29
N THR A 73 6.25 11.81 -2.54
CA THR A 73 6.34 13.20 -3.03
C THR A 73 7.76 13.74 -2.87
N ASN A 74 8.07 14.83 -3.58
CA ASN A 74 9.29 15.60 -3.30
C ASN A 74 9.08 16.42 -2.03
N ASP A 75 10.17 17.04 -1.51
CA ASP A 75 10.10 17.79 -0.25
C ASP A 75 9.15 18.98 -0.32
N GLU A 76 9.00 19.58 -1.49
CA GLU A 76 8.14 20.75 -1.70
C GLU A 76 6.69 20.36 -1.93
N GLN A 77 6.41 19.06 -2.11
CA GLN A 77 5.08 18.51 -2.40
C GLN A 77 4.45 19.12 -3.67
N THR A 78 5.29 19.44 -4.64
CA THR A 78 4.84 19.95 -5.95
C THR A 78 4.76 18.84 -7.00
N ALA A 79 5.35 17.67 -6.73
CA ALA A 79 5.31 16.51 -7.61
C ALA A 79 5.21 15.24 -6.77
N GLY A 80 4.58 14.23 -7.34
CA GLY A 80 4.44 12.93 -6.66
C GLY A 80 4.49 11.80 -7.66
N TRP A 81 4.73 10.59 -7.16
CA TRP A 81 4.72 9.38 -7.99
C TRP A 81 4.20 8.21 -7.17
N ILE A 82 3.61 7.23 -7.88
CA ILE A 82 3.07 6.05 -7.24
C ILE A 82 4.20 5.09 -6.90
N GLY A 83 4.33 4.72 -5.62
CA GLY A 83 5.32 3.75 -5.16
C GLY A 83 4.78 2.34 -5.09
N THR A 84 3.50 2.19 -4.74
CA THR A 84 2.85 0.88 -4.63
C THR A 84 1.37 1.03 -4.94
N VAL A 85 0.82 0.09 -5.70
CA VAL A 85 -0.63 -0.05 -5.88
C VAL A 85 -0.98 -1.49 -5.53
N ALA A 86 -1.91 -1.68 -4.61
CA ALA A 86 -2.37 -3.00 -4.20
C ALA A 86 -3.89 -3.03 -4.24
N ILE A 87 -4.45 -3.92 -5.05
CA ILE A 87 -5.90 -4.11 -5.15
C ILE A 87 -6.19 -5.55 -4.75
N LEU A 88 -7.18 -5.74 -3.89
CA LEU A 88 -7.55 -7.08 -3.45
C LEU A 88 -8.02 -7.93 -4.64
N PRO A 89 -7.72 -9.26 -4.64
CA PRO A 89 -7.99 -10.10 -5.83
C PRO A 89 -9.45 -10.14 -6.26
N GLU A 90 -10.39 -9.94 -5.33
CA GLU A 90 -11.82 -9.95 -5.64
C GLU A 90 -12.30 -8.68 -6.35
N TYR A 91 -11.43 -7.71 -6.57
CA TYR A 91 -11.81 -6.41 -7.21
C TYR A 91 -11.00 -6.02 -8.44
#